data_aa88b64166898d8717054a76c8f80ba8
#
_entry.id   aa88b64166898d8717054a76c8f80ba8
#
_cell.length_a   1.000
_cell.length_b   1.000
_cell.length_c   1.000
_cell.angle_alpha   90.00
_cell.angle_beta   90.00
_cell.angle_gamma   90.00
#
_symmetry.space_group_name_H-M   'P 1'
#
loop_
_entity.id
_entity.type
_entity.pdbx_description
1 polymer ?
#
loop_
_entity_poly.entity_id
_entity_poly.type
_entity_poly.pdbx_seq_one_letter_code
_entity_poly.pdbx_strand_id
1 'polypeptide(L)'
;MNYKTRLLVVSSGVLGALVLVAPLLSFEKAAASGAPRPTPSSNVSVFATGLNNPRGLKFGPDGNLYVAEGGAGGSTSTVGTCDQVPFPVGPYTGGFTARISKIDSNGVRTTVVENLPSSVTNPALGSLVSGVADVAFINNTLYALFAGAGCSHGVPSVPNGVIRVNSDGTWDLIANLSEFQMANPVQNPEPDDFEPDGTWYSMVAVRGNLYAVEPNHGELDKITPLGQISRVVDISASQGHIVPTAVAYHGNFYVGNLNTFPIVEGASKILKITPSGQINVVVQGLTTVLGVAFDHDGHMYVLENTTGNPFPTPLTGRVSRVTDSGALETIATGLFLPTGMTFGPDGNLYVSNVGFGPPPIGLGQVVKITVPPVSD
;
A
#
# COMPACT_ATOMS: atom_id res chain seq x y z
N MET A 1 31.78 -34.39 45.93
CA MET A 1 30.48 -33.99 45.35
C MET A 1 30.72 -32.77 44.50
N ASN A 2 30.86 -32.95 43.18
CA ASN A 2 31.24 -31.90 42.25
C ASN A 2 29.99 -31.29 41.60
N TYR A 3 29.71 -30.01 41.86
CA TYR A 3 28.74 -29.22 41.11
C TYR A 3 29.41 -28.62 39.87
N LYS A 4 29.05 -29.13 38.70
CA LYS A 4 29.42 -28.50 37.42
C LYS A 4 28.44 -27.37 37.14
N THR A 5 28.92 -26.14 37.25
CA THR A 5 28.24 -24.94 36.79
C THR A 5 28.22 -24.92 35.25
N ARG A 6 27.04 -25.01 34.63
CA ARG A 6 26.88 -24.76 33.20
C ARG A 6 26.72 -23.26 32.97
N LEU A 7 27.69 -22.70 32.29
CA LEU A 7 27.63 -21.33 31.76
C LEU A 7 26.64 -21.33 30.58
N LEU A 8 25.52 -20.64 30.74
CA LEU A 8 24.67 -20.27 29.61
C LEU A 8 25.31 -19.06 28.92
N VAL A 9 25.81 -19.26 27.73
CA VAL A 9 26.22 -18.17 26.84
C VAL A 9 24.93 -17.62 26.20
N VAL A 10 24.47 -16.50 26.71
CA VAL A 10 23.45 -15.69 26.03
C VAL A 10 24.18 -14.88 24.97
N SER A 11 24.08 -15.29 23.73
CA SER A 11 24.51 -14.49 22.59
C SER A 11 23.49 -13.38 22.37
N SER A 12 23.77 -12.20 22.90
CA SER A 12 23.00 -10.98 22.59
C SER A 12 23.24 -10.59 21.14
N GLY A 13 22.30 -10.93 20.27
CA GLY A 13 22.25 -10.40 18.91
C GLY A 13 21.77 -8.96 18.93
N VAL A 14 22.68 -8.01 19.14
CA VAL A 14 22.45 -6.59 18.88
C VAL A 14 22.79 -6.36 17.41
N LEU A 15 21.81 -6.57 16.53
CA LEU A 15 21.89 -6.16 15.12
C LEU A 15 20.46 -5.83 14.63
N GLY A 16 20.00 -4.63 14.89
CA GLY A 16 18.69 -4.21 14.40
C GLY A 16 18.45 -2.71 14.33
N ALA A 17 19.30 -1.89 14.91
CA ALA A 17 18.98 -0.48 15.13
C ALA A 17 19.68 0.52 14.18
N LEU A 18 20.19 0.11 13.01
CA LEU A 18 21.01 1.02 12.16
C LEU A 18 20.44 1.23 10.75
N VAL A 19 19.11 1.13 10.54
CA VAL A 19 18.69 0.72 9.21
C VAL A 19 17.90 1.76 8.40
N LEU A 20 17.38 2.83 8.99
CA LEU A 20 16.51 3.77 8.25
C LEU A 20 16.97 5.22 8.17
N VAL A 21 18.14 5.55 8.68
CA VAL A 21 18.83 6.82 8.33
C VAL A 21 19.58 6.71 7.00
N ALA A 22 19.73 5.49 6.47
CA ALA A 22 20.48 5.21 5.24
C ALA A 22 19.92 5.82 3.95
N PRO A 23 18.58 5.96 3.70
CA PRO A 23 18.11 6.52 2.43
C PRO A 23 18.48 7.99 2.24
N LEU A 24 18.45 8.80 3.32
CA LEU A 24 18.87 10.20 3.25
C LEU A 24 20.39 10.35 3.08
N LEU A 25 21.18 9.52 3.77
CA LEU A 25 22.63 9.50 3.61
C LEU A 25 23.06 8.91 2.26
N SER A 26 22.27 8.00 1.66
CA SER A 26 22.50 7.50 0.31
C SER A 26 22.24 8.57 -0.76
N PHE A 27 21.28 9.47 -0.51
CA PHE A 27 21.01 10.62 -1.38
C PHE A 27 22.19 11.62 -1.39
N GLU A 28 22.78 11.92 -0.23
CA GLU A 28 23.96 12.77 -0.14
C GLU A 28 25.21 12.10 -0.75
N LYS A 29 25.35 10.78 -0.57
CA LYS A 29 26.48 10.03 -1.13
C LYS A 29 26.41 9.88 -2.65
N ALA A 30 25.23 9.69 -3.22
CA ALA A 30 25.01 9.69 -4.67
C ALA A 30 25.25 11.07 -5.29
N ALA A 31 24.87 12.15 -4.58
CA ALA A 31 25.17 13.52 -5.00
C ALA A 31 26.67 13.84 -4.99
N ALA A 32 27.44 13.23 -4.08
CA ALA A 32 28.90 13.40 -3.99
C ALA A 32 29.68 12.55 -5.00
N SER A 33 29.10 11.47 -5.55
CA SER A 33 29.78 10.57 -6.50
C SER A 33 29.79 11.03 -7.95
N GLY A 34 29.07 12.12 -8.29
CA GLY A 34 28.96 12.62 -9.68
C GLY A 34 28.18 11.68 -10.62
N ALA A 35 27.59 10.60 -10.12
CA ALA A 35 26.73 9.74 -10.93
C ALA A 35 25.46 10.49 -11.34
N PRO A 36 24.98 10.35 -12.59
CA PRO A 36 23.73 10.95 -13.02
C PRO A 36 22.60 10.49 -12.10
N ARG A 37 21.79 11.42 -11.59
CA ARG A 37 20.59 11.05 -10.86
C ARG A 37 19.65 10.29 -11.78
N PRO A 38 19.07 9.15 -11.35
CA PRO A 38 18.04 8.50 -12.12
C PRO A 38 16.92 9.50 -12.42
N THR A 39 16.53 9.62 -13.67
CA THR A 39 15.42 10.48 -14.11
C THR A 39 14.26 9.60 -14.55
N PRO A 40 13.00 10.03 -14.38
CA PRO A 40 11.88 9.34 -14.97
C PRO A 40 12.02 9.13 -16.47
N SER A 41 11.50 8.04 -16.99
CA SER A 41 11.40 7.77 -18.42
C SER A 41 10.68 8.93 -19.14
N SER A 42 11.00 9.17 -20.41
CA SER A 42 10.47 10.31 -21.19
C SER A 42 8.94 10.28 -21.38
N ASN A 43 8.30 9.13 -21.21
CA ASN A 43 6.85 8.95 -21.26
C ASN A 43 6.14 9.23 -19.93
N VAL A 44 6.88 9.65 -18.89
CA VAL A 44 6.33 10.01 -17.57
C VAL A 44 6.22 11.53 -17.47
N SER A 45 5.04 12.03 -17.11
CA SER A 45 4.80 13.46 -16.87
C SER A 45 4.04 13.66 -15.55
N VAL A 46 4.29 14.79 -14.86
CA VAL A 46 3.54 15.17 -13.67
C VAL A 46 2.13 15.60 -14.09
N PHE A 47 1.11 14.97 -13.54
CA PHE A 47 -0.29 15.29 -13.80
C PHE A 47 -0.87 16.21 -12.70
N ALA A 48 -0.61 15.90 -11.42
CA ALA A 48 -1.06 16.71 -10.29
C ALA A 48 -0.02 16.70 -9.16
N THR A 49 -0.06 17.73 -8.31
CA THR A 49 0.85 17.91 -7.17
C THR A 49 0.08 18.32 -5.90
N GLY A 50 0.77 18.52 -4.78
CA GLY A 50 0.20 19.00 -3.54
C GLY A 50 -0.54 17.92 -2.74
N LEU A 51 -0.18 16.65 -2.95
CA LEU A 51 -0.74 15.51 -2.23
C LEU A 51 0.11 15.17 -0.99
N ASN A 52 -0.54 14.57 0.02
CA ASN A 52 0.08 14.18 1.28
C ASN A 52 0.11 12.64 1.37
N ASN A 53 1.24 12.02 1.02
CA ASN A 53 1.35 10.56 0.98
C ASN A 53 0.23 9.91 0.15
N PRO A 54 0.13 10.19 -1.18
CA PRO A 54 -0.90 9.59 -2.03
C PRO A 54 -0.77 8.07 -2.06
N ARG A 55 -1.92 7.38 -2.08
CA ARG A 55 -2.05 5.92 -2.04
C ARG A 55 -2.86 5.43 -3.24
N GLY A 56 -3.87 4.60 -3.02
CA GLY A 56 -4.76 4.14 -4.07
C GLY A 56 -5.48 5.28 -4.79
N LEU A 57 -5.79 5.08 -6.06
CA LEU A 57 -6.45 6.07 -6.89
C LEU A 57 -7.37 5.41 -7.92
N LYS A 58 -8.51 6.06 -8.23
CA LYS A 58 -9.51 5.56 -9.17
C LYS A 58 -10.20 6.71 -9.91
N PHE A 59 -10.47 6.53 -11.19
CA PHE A 59 -11.37 7.43 -11.89
C PHE A 59 -12.81 7.20 -11.45
N GLY A 60 -13.48 8.28 -11.09
CA GLY A 60 -14.90 8.28 -10.74
C GLY A 60 -15.81 8.31 -11.97
N PRO A 61 -17.11 8.07 -11.78
CA PRO A 61 -18.09 8.13 -12.87
C PRO A 61 -18.26 9.53 -13.48
N ASP A 62 -17.79 10.57 -12.79
CA ASP A 62 -17.72 11.96 -13.26
C ASP A 62 -16.48 12.25 -14.13
N GLY A 63 -15.64 11.24 -14.39
CA GLY A 63 -14.41 11.34 -15.17
C GLY A 63 -13.23 11.98 -14.44
N ASN A 64 -13.38 12.38 -13.18
CA ASN A 64 -12.28 12.91 -12.36
C ASN A 64 -11.53 11.77 -11.65
N LEU A 65 -10.26 12.02 -11.34
CA LEU A 65 -9.42 11.08 -10.60
C LEU A 65 -9.56 11.33 -9.10
N TYR A 66 -9.94 10.31 -8.35
CA TYR A 66 -9.99 10.33 -6.88
C TYR A 66 -8.75 9.65 -6.31
N VAL A 67 -8.14 10.29 -5.32
CA VAL A 67 -6.88 9.83 -4.71
C VAL A 67 -7.05 9.74 -3.20
N ALA A 68 -6.75 8.58 -2.65
CA ALA A 68 -6.57 8.36 -1.23
C ALA A 68 -5.23 8.99 -0.79
N GLU A 69 -5.24 9.75 0.30
CA GLU A 69 -4.03 10.33 0.88
C GLU A 69 -3.86 9.88 2.33
N GLY A 70 -2.70 9.33 2.64
CA GLY A 70 -2.35 8.86 3.97
C GLY A 70 -2.25 9.96 5.02
N GLY A 71 -2.03 11.22 4.59
CA GLY A 71 -1.87 12.36 5.50
C GLY A 71 -0.45 12.51 6.03
N ALA A 72 -0.33 12.86 7.31
CA ALA A 72 0.94 13.16 7.98
C ALA A 72 1.11 12.41 9.32
N GLY A 73 0.22 11.47 9.63
CA GLY A 73 0.16 10.87 10.95
C GLY A 73 -0.38 11.85 12.00
N GLY A 74 0.09 11.70 13.23
CA GLY A 74 -0.27 12.56 14.35
C GLY A 74 0.64 12.31 15.55
N SER A 75 0.27 12.88 16.70
CA SER A 75 1.05 12.79 17.95
C SER A 75 0.33 12.08 19.10
N THR A 76 -0.88 11.60 18.88
CA THR A 76 -1.64 10.87 19.90
C THR A 76 -1.05 9.47 20.09
N SER A 77 -0.66 9.13 21.30
CA SER A 77 -0.16 7.80 21.68
C SER A 77 -1.21 7.08 22.53
N THR A 78 -1.35 5.79 22.27
CA THR A 78 -2.24 4.87 23.02
C THR A 78 -1.45 3.79 23.74
N VAL A 79 -0.14 3.98 23.93
CA VAL A 79 0.71 3.09 24.72
C VAL A 79 0.14 2.96 26.14
N GLY A 80 -0.04 1.73 26.59
CA GLY A 80 -0.67 1.40 27.88
C GLY A 80 -2.19 1.40 27.88
N THR A 81 -2.84 1.70 26.73
CA THR A 81 -4.30 1.66 26.59
C THR A 81 -4.77 0.38 25.89
N CYS A 82 -4.04 -0.06 24.89
CA CYS A 82 -4.31 -1.28 24.12
C CYS A 82 -3.01 -1.92 23.64
N ASP A 83 -3.11 -3.11 23.03
CA ASP A 83 -1.99 -3.78 22.39
C ASP A 83 -1.42 -2.90 21.28
N GLN A 84 -0.10 -2.85 21.21
CA GLN A 84 0.65 -2.02 20.28
C GLN A 84 1.34 -2.87 19.24
N VAL A 85 1.58 -2.29 18.07
CA VAL A 85 2.46 -2.87 17.07
C VAL A 85 3.88 -2.99 17.63
N PRO A 86 4.59 -4.12 17.45
CA PRO A 86 5.92 -4.34 18.01
C PRO A 86 6.97 -3.33 17.51
N PHE A 87 7.99 -3.08 18.33
CA PHE A 87 9.18 -2.34 17.91
C PHE A 87 10.00 -3.19 16.91
N PRO A 88 10.59 -2.63 15.83
CA PRO A 88 10.79 -1.20 15.55
C PRO A 88 9.66 -0.50 14.78
N VAL A 89 8.63 -1.21 14.36
CA VAL A 89 7.52 -0.67 13.55
C VAL A 89 6.65 0.24 14.41
N GLY A 90 6.14 -0.28 15.50
CA GLY A 90 5.40 0.47 16.50
C GLY A 90 6.28 0.92 17.69
N PRO A 91 5.68 1.55 18.71
CA PRO A 91 4.28 1.97 18.73
C PRO A 91 4.01 3.11 17.75
N TYR A 92 2.81 3.12 17.17
CA TYR A 92 2.37 4.22 16.30
C TYR A 92 1.89 5.42 17.11
N THR A 93 1.93 6.59 16.44
CA THR A 93 1.17 7.76 16.89
C THR A 93 0.20 8.22 15.83
N GLY A 94 -0.98 8.67 16.23
CA GLY A 94 -2.08 8.95 15.31
C GLY A 94 -2.68 10.35 15.44
N GLY A 95 -3.53 10.67 14.47
CA GLY A 95 -4.28 11.92 14.37
C GLY A 95 -5.29 11.87 13.22
N PHE A 96 -5.75 13.04 12.78
CA PHE A 96 -6.77 13.18 11.73
C PHE A 96 -6.24 14.09 10.61
N THR A 97 -5.23 13.63 9.87
CA THR A 97 -4.55 14.41 8.83
C THR A 97 -4.71 13.82 7.43
N ALA A 98 -5.32 12.62 7.31
CA ALA A 98 -5.60 12.01 6.03
C ALA A 98 -6.81 12.68 5.34
N ARG A 99 -6.92 12.49 4.04
CA ARG A 99 -8.00 13.04 3.22
C ARG A 99 -8.22 12.24 1.94
N ILE A 100 -9.31 12.55 1.25
CA ILE A 100 -9.58 12.10 -0.13
C ILE A 100 -9.59 13.34 -1.00
N SER A 101 -8.80 13.32 -2.07
CA SER A 101 -8.74 14.37 -3.08
C SER A 101 -9.38 13.95 -4.39
N LYS A 102 -9.93 14.92 -5.11
CA LYS A 102 -10.41 14.80 -6.48
C LYS A 102 -9.55 15.68 -7.38
N ILE A 103 -9.12 15.16 -8.52
CA ILE A 103 -8.29 15.84 -9.50
C ILE A 103 -9.04 15.86 -10.83
N ASP A 104 -9.22 17.05 -11.40
CA ASP A 104 -9.89 17.22 -12.67
C ASP A 104 -8.97 16.89 -13.87
N SER A 105 -9.53 16.98 -15.09
CA SER A 105 -8.78 16.71 -16.33
C SER A 105 -7.61 17.67 -16.59
N ASN A 106 -7.53 18.79 -15.88
CA ASN A 106 -6.45 19.78 -15.97
C ASN A 106 -5.39 19.58 -14.87
N GLY A 107 -5.54 18.54 -14.02
CA GLY A 107 -4.65 18.28 -12.91
C GLY A 107 -4.91 19.14 -11.67
N VAL A 108 -6.04 19.86 -11.62
CA VAL A 108 -6.40 20.71 -10.47
C VAL A 108 -7.01 19.85 -9.36
N ARG A 109 -6.35 19.88 -8.20
CA ARG A 109 -6.77 19.13 -7.01
C ARG A 109 -7.79 19.92 -6.18
N THR A 110 -8.85 19.24 -5.76
CA THR A 110 -9.80 19.69 -4.73
C THR A 110 -9.95 18.62 -3.64
N THR A 111 -10.32 19.05 -2.43
CA THR A 111 -10.59 18.11 -1.32
C THR A 111 -12.04 17.64 -1.38
N VAL A 112 -12.25 16.33 -1.22
CA VAL A 112 -13.57 15.68 -1.13
C VAL A 112 -13.96 15.49 0.34
N VAL A 113 -13.05 14.88 1.11
CA VAL A 113 -13.20 14.66 2.56
C VAL A 113 -11.85 14.88 3.20
N GLU A 114 -11.83 15.52 4.36
CA GLU A 114 -10.62 15.77 5.16
C GLU A 114 -10.83 15.37 6.62
N ASN A 115 -9.78 15.51 7.42
CA ASN A 115 -9.78 15.13 8.84
C ASN A 115 -10.11 13.63 9.03
N LEU A 116 -9.56 12.79 8.17
CA LEU A 116 -9.65 11.34 8.25
C LEU A 116 -8.48 10.77 9.06
N PRO A 117 -8.63 9.55 9.66
CA PRO A 117 -7.59 8.91 10.45
C PRO A 117 -6.27 8.77 9.71
N SER A 118 -5.18 9.04 10.42
CA SER A 118 -3.81 8.93 9.93
C SER A 118 -2.89 8.54 11.08
N SER A 119 -1.94 7.66 10.82
CA SER A 119 -0.95 7.23 11.79
C SER A 119 0.46 7.25 11.21
N VAL A 120 1.46 7.23 12.06
CA VAL A 120 2.86 7.20 11.69
C VAL A 120 3.60 6.19 12.54
N THR A 121 4.44 5.37 11.90
CA THR A 121 5.29 4.38 12.57
C THR A 121 6.30 5.05 13.49
N ASN A 122 6.93 4.24 14.34
CA ASN A 122 8.05 4.68 15.17
C ASN A 122 9.14 5.33 14.28
N PRO A 123 9.78 6.43 14.76
CA PRO A 123 10.90 7.07 14.06
C PRO A 123 12.07 6.11 13.74
N ALA A 124 12.24 5.04 14.51
CA ALA A 124 13.25 4.01 14.23
C ALA A 124 13.02 3.30 12.90
N LEU A 125 11.75 3.16 12.46
CA LEU A 125 11.39 2.64 11.15
C LEU A 125 11.35 3.71 10.05
N GLY A 126 11.50 5.00 10.38
CA GLY A 126 11.54 6.10 9.42
C GLY A 126 10.23 6.87 9.30
N SER A 127 9.35 6.78 10.29
CA SER A 127 8.08 7.56 10.34
C SER A 127 7.20 7.37 9.09
N LEU A 128 6.99 6.11 8.68
CA LEU A 128 6.12 5.78 7.55
C LEU A 128 4.66 6.09 7.91
N VAL A 129 3.93 6.67 6.97
CA VAL A 129 2.56 7.17 7.20
C VAL A 129 1.53 6.19 6.65
N SER A 130 0.50 5.88 7.43
CA SER A 130 -0.74 5.18 7.02
C SER A 130 -1.94 6.10 7.23
N GLY A 131 -3.02 5.88 6.48
CA GLY A 131 -4.23 6.71 6.58
C GLY A 131 -5.34 6.18 5.70
N VAL A 132 -5.83 6.97 4.72
CA VAL A 132 -6.70 6.42 3.69
C VAL A 132 -5.84 5.64 2.70
N ALA A 133 -6.08 4.34 2.60
CA ALA A 133 -5.28 3.43 1.78
C ALA A 133 -5.74 3.37 0.33
N ASP A 134 -7.04 3.30 0.09
CA ASP A 134 -7.58 3.17 -1.27
C ASP A 134 -9.00 3.74 -1.36
N VAL A 135 -9.44 3.96 -2.59
CA VAL A 135 -10.80 4.38 -2.94
C VAL A 135 -11.38 3.48 -4.02
N ALA A 136 -12.68 3.28 -3.99
CA ALA A 136 -13.40 2.52 -5.01
C ALA A 136 -14.82 3.06 -5.21
N PHE A 137 -15.40 2.79 -6.38
CA PHE A 137 -16.78 3.16 -6.69
C PHE A 137 -17.64 1.92 -6.88
N ILE A 138 -18.82 1.92 -6.23
CA ILE A 138 -19.93 1.04 -6.61
C ILE A 138 -21.01 1.96 -7.19
N ASN A 139 -21.24 1.84 -8.49
CA ASN A 139 -22.04 2.81 -9.25
C ASN A 139 -21.47 4.24 -9.05
N ASN A 140 -22.28 5.16 -8.51
CA ASN A 140 -21.89 6.55 -8.27
C ASN A 140 -21.49 6.81 -6.81
N THR A 141 -21.40 5.80 -5.98
CA THR A 141 -21.06 5.94 -4.55
C THR A 141 -19.59 5.70 -4.35
N LEU A 142 -18.90 6.66 -3.74
CA LEU A 142 -17.51 6.58 -3.35
C LEU A 142 -17.38 5.84 -2.01
N TYR A 143 -16.48 4.87 -1.97
CA TYR A 143 -16.05 4.16 -0.78
C TYR A 143 -14.56 4.38 -0.57
N ALA A 144 -14.11 4.39 0.69
CA ALA A 144 -12.70 4.48 1.02
C ALA A 144 -12.32 3.46 2.10
N LEU A 145 -11.06 3.03 2.05
CA LEU A 145 -10.46 2.04 2.93
C LEU A 145 -9.52 2.74 3.91
N PHE A 146 -9.72 2.55 5.21
CA PHE A 146 -8.82 3.05 6.25
C PHE A 146 -7.74 2.03 6.61
N ALA A 147 -6.52 2.53 6.81
CA ALA A 147 -5.36 1.79 7.27
C ALA A 147 -4.58 2.50 8.39
N GLY A 148 -4.98 3.70 8.77
CA GLY A 148 -4.33 4.51 9.81
C GLY A 148 -5.22 4.78 11.01
N ALA A 149 -6.24 3.93 11.25
CA ALA A 149 -7.22 4.03 12.32
C ALA A 149 -7.04 2.87 13.32
N GLY A 150 -7.72 2.93 14.43
CA GLY A 150 -7.65 1.93 15.49
C GLY A 150 -6.78 2.35 16.67
N CYS A 151 -6.90 1.60 17.76
CA CYS A 151 -6.20 1.92 18.99
C CYS A 151 -4.68 1.76 18.83
N SER A 152 -4.20 0.70 18.20
CA SER A 152 -2.77 0.47 17.95
C SER A 152 -2.15 1.54 17.04
N HIS A 153 -2.96 2.26 16.27
CA HIS A 153 -2.55 3.38 15.42
C HIS A 153 -2.66 4.76 16.08
N GLY A 154 -2.99 4.85 17.38
CA GLY A 154 -3.18 6.12 18.09
C GLY A 154 -4.48 6.84 17.73
N VAL A 155 -5.48 6.17 17.14
CA VAL A 155 -6.79 6.72 16.75
C VAL A 155 -7.91 5.82 17.31
N PRO A 156 -8.10 5.75 18.64
CA PRO A 156 -8.99 4.77 19.27
C PRO A 156 -10.48 5.03 19.00
N SER A 157 -10.85 6.20 18.49
CA SER A 157 -12.26 6.57 18.23
C SER A 157 -12.81 6.03 16.92
N VAL A 158 -11.96 5.55 16.01
CA VAL A 158 -12.33 5.03 14.69
C VAL A 158 -11.52 3.77 14.41
N PRO A 159 -12.16 2.62 14.06
CA PRO A 159 -11.43 1.43 13.65
C PRO A 159 -10.94 1.53 12.20
N ASN A 160 -9.99 0.69 11.80
CA ASN A 160 -9.74 0.43 10.38
C ASN A 160 -10.96 -0.26 9.76
N GLY A 161 -11.28 0.14 8.55
CA GLY A 161 -12.51 -0.34 7.91
C GLY A 161 -12.82 0.35 6.60
N VAL A 162 -14.02 0.09 6.11
CA VAL A 162 -14.53 0.72 4.89
C VAL A 162 -15.57 1.77 5.25
N ILE A 163 -15.42 2.95 4.69
CA ILE A 163 -16.39 4.04 4.80
C ILE A 163 -17.12 4.25 3.47
N ARG A 164 -18.37 4.71 3.56
CA ARG A 164 -19.10 5.33 2.46
C ARG A 164 -19.01 6.83 2.59
N VAL A 165 -18.63 7.51 1.51
CA VAL A 165 -18.57 8.97 1.45
C VAL A 165 -19.91 9.51 0.94
N ASN A 166 -20.48 10.47 1.67
CA ASN A 166 -21.74 11.13 1.34
C ASN A 166 -21.49 12.35 0.45
N SER A 167 -22.51 12.81 -0.25
CA SER A 167 -22.42 13.95 -1.19
C SER A 167 -22.13 15.29 -0.52
N ASP A 168 -22.37 15.40 0.78
CA ASP A 168 -22.08 16.59 1.59
C ASP A 168 -20.66 16.58 2.20
N GLY A 169 -19.84 15.57 1.89
CA GLY A 169 -18.48 15.40 2.42
C GLY A 169 -18.44 14.71 3.80
N THR A 170 -19.56 14.33 4.37
CA THR A 170 -19.61 13.45 5.54
C THR A 170 -19.37 11.99 5.12
N TRP A 171 -19.19 11.09 6.10
CA TRP A 171 -18.99 9.68 5.83
C TRP A 171 -19.60 8.79 6.91
N ASP A 172 -19.92 7.55 6.53
CA ASP A 172 -20.39 6.51 7.41
C ASP A 172 -19.42 5.33 7.39
N LEU A 173 -19.01 4.83 8.55
CA LEU A 173 -18.33 3.54 8.65
C LEU A 173 -19.33 2.43 8.34
N ILE A 174 -19.11 1.69 7.24
CA ILE A 174 -20.00 0.59 6.84
C ILE A 174 -19.48 -0.77 7.26
N ALA A 175 -18.17 -0.93 7.46
CA ALA A 175 -17.54 -2.19 7.84
C ALA A 175 -16.39 -1.94 8.79
N ASN A 176 -16.43 -2.55 9.99
CA ASN A 176 -15.34 -2.57 10.96
C ASN A 176 -14.43 -3.76 10.68
N LEU A 177 -13.36 -3.54 9.94
CA LEU A 177 -12.42 -4.59 9.55
C LEU A 177 -11.50 -4.99 10.71
N SER A 178 -11.14 -4.06 11.60
CA SER A 178 -10.37 -4.38 12.81
C SER A 178 -11.07 -5.42 13.67
N GLU A 179 -12.38 -5.24 13.93
CA GLU A 179 -13.17 -6.18 14.71
C GLU A 179 -13.30 -7.53 14.02
N PHE A 180 -13.53 -7.52 12.69
CA PHE A 180 -13.62 -8.76 11.90
C PHE A 180 -12.33 -9.56 11.98
N GLN A 181 -11.19 -8.92 11.78
CA GLN A 181 -9.86 -9.53 11.80
C GLN A 181 -9.51 -10.12 13.17
N MET A 182 -9.77 -9.38 14.25
CA MET A 182 -9.58 -9.88 15.62
C MET A 182 -10.48 -11.09 15.95
N ALA A 183 -11.72 -11.10 15.47
CA ALA A 183 -12.65 -12.21 15.68
C ALA A 183 -12.36 -13.43 14.79
N ASN A 184 -11.66 -13.24 13.68
CA ASN A 184 -11.38 -14.25 12.66
C ASN A 184 -9.88 -14.28 12.31
N PRO A 185 -8.98 -14.67 13.23
CA PRO A 185 -7.54 -14.65 12.98
C PRO A 185 -7.17 -15.54 11.79
N VAL A 186 -6.15 -15.14 11.06
CA VAL A 186 -5.51 -15.95 9.99
C VAL A 186 -4.60 -17.00 10.59
N GLN A 187 -4.18 -17.97 9.76
CA GLN A 187 -3.35 -19.09 10.23
C GLN A 187 -1.92 -18.66 10.60
N ASN A 188 -1.33 -17.75 9.81
CA ASN A 188 0.06 -17.34 9.98
C ASN A 188 0.18 -15.80 9.88
N PRO A 189 -0.23 -15.03 10.92
CA PRO A 189 -0.05 -13.57 10.93
C PRO A 189 1.43 -13.21 11.02
N GLU A 190 1.80 -11.99 10.57
CA GLU A 190 3.17 -11.49 10.69
C GLU A 190 3.56 -11.33 12.18
N PRO A 191 4.56 -12.06 12.70
CA PRO A 191 4.86 -12.02 14.12
C PRO A 191 5.70 -10.80 14.53
N ASP A 192 6.50 -10.27 13.60
CA ASP A 192 7.46 -9.18 13.89
C ASP A 192 6.83 -7.79 13.66
N ASP A 193 5.72 -7.74 12.93
CA ASP A 193 4.97 -6.54 12.59
C ASP A 193 3.46 -6.77 12.78
N PHE A 194 3.08 -7.50 13.82
CA PHE A 194 1.69 -7.81 14.10
C PHE A 194 0.90 -6.53 14.39
N GLU A 195 -0.10 -6.24 13.57
CA GLU A 195 -0.95 -5.06 13.69
C GLU A 195 -2.35 -5.44 14.23
N PRO A 196 -2.63 -5.21 15.53
CA PRO A 196 -3.91 -5.63 16.14
C PRO A 196 -5.14 -5.06 15.45
N ASP A 197 -5.07 -3.82 14.95
CA ASP A 197 -6.16 -3.18 14.20
C ASP A 197 -6.07 -3.41 12.69
N GLY A 198 -5.02 -4.09 12.18
CA GLY A 198 -4.73 -4.30 10.77
C GLY A 198 -4.20 -3.05 10.06
N THR A 199 -3.60 -3.25 8.88
CA THR A 199 -3.11 -2.19 7.99
C THR A 199 -3.50 -2.47 6.56
N TRP A 200 -4.75 -2.30 6.24
CA TRP A 200 -5.33 -2.56 4.91
C TRP A 200 -4.67 -1.72 3.83
N TYR A 201 -4.45 -2.26 2.64
CA TYR A 201 -3.67 -1.53 1.64
C TYR A 201 -4.45 -1.18 0.37
N SER A 202 -5.12 -2.13 -0.27
CA SER A 202 -5.77 -1.92 -1.57
C SER A 202 -7.18 -2.50 -1.60
N MET A 203 -8.05 -1.89 -2.40
CA MET A 203 -9.46 -2.27 -2.52
C MET A 203 -9.95 -2.19 -3.97
N VAL A 204 -10.76 -3.16 -4.39
CA VAL A 204 -11.40 -3.17 -5.70
C VAL A 204 -12.90 -3.43 -5.60
N ALA A 205 -13.69 -2.75 -6.41
CA ALA A 205 -15.13 -3.00 -6.53
C ALA A 205 -15.40 -4.04 -7.63
N VAL A 206 -16.10 -5.12 -7.29
CA VAL A 206 -16.43 -6.20 -8.21
C VAL A 206 -17.90 -6.62 -8.01
N ARG A 207 -18.71 -6.52 -9.06
CA ARG A 207 -20.13 -6.96 -9.04
C ARG A 207 -20.91 -6.45 -7.85
N GLY A 208 -20.73 -5.16 -7.52
CA GLY A 208 -21.47 -4.49 -6.44
C GLY A 208 -20.98 -4.81 -5.02
N ASN A 209 -19.83 -5.44 -4.86
CA ASN A 209 -19.15 -5.64 -3.57
C ASN A 209 -17.74 -5.05 -3.64
N LEU A 210 -17.16 -4.79 -2.47
CA LEU A 210 -15.77 -4.38 -2.30
C LEU A 210 -14.93 -5.59 -1.90
N TYR A 211 -13.69 -5.60 -2.32
CA TYR A 211 -12.71 -6.61 -1.95
C TYR A 211 -11.43 -5.90 -1.54
N ALA A 212 -10.95 -6.17 -0.34
CA ALA A 212 -9.79 -5.51 0.23
C ALA A 212 -8.73 -6.53 0.65
N VAL A 213 -7.46 -6.17 0.49
CA VAL A 213 -6.32 -6.98 0.88
C VAL A 213 -5.65 -6.38 2.10
N GLU A 214 -5.29 -7.25 3.04
CA GLU A 214 -4.62 -6.91 4.29
C GLU A 214 -3.20 -7.50 4.30
N PRO A 215 -2.15 -6.66 4.40
CA PRO A 215 -0.75 -7.07 4.31
C PRO A 215 -0.22 -7.93 5.45
N ASN A 216 -0.41 -7.52 6.71
CA ASN A 216 0.28 -8.10 7.87
C ASN A 216 -0.34 -9.42 8.33
N HIS A 217 -1.64 -9.58 8.16
CA HIS A 217 -2.33 -10.84 8.40
C HIS A 217 -2.32 -11.72 7.14
N GLY A 218 -2.25 -11.13 5.95
CA GLY A 218 -2.18 -11.87 4.70
C GLY A 218 -3.51 -12.47 4.28
N GLU A 219 -4.54 -11.61 4.06
CA GLU A 219 -5.86 -12.05 3.66
C GLU A 219 -6.50 -11.19 2.57
N LEU A 220 -7.50 -11.75 1.90
CA LEU A 220 -8.38 -11.05 0.97
C LEU A 220 -9.81 -11.19 1.49
N ASP A 221 -10.45 -10.06 1.75
CA ASP A 221 -11.81 -10.02 2.28
C ASP A 221 -12.80 -9.37 1.31
N LYS A 222 -14.03 -9.85 1.39
CA LYS A 222 -15.19 -9.29 0.69
C LYS A 222 -16.04 -8.48 1.67
N ILE A 223 -16.41 -7.29 1.26
CA ILE A 223 -17.29 -6.37 2.00
C ILE A 223 -18.51 -6.02 1.12
N THR A 224 -19.71 -6.24 1.64
CA THR A 224 -20.94 -5.78 0.95
C THR A 224 -21.20 -4.31 1.24
N PRO A 225 -21.97 -3.58 0.41
CA PRO A 225 -22.40 -2.20 0.69
C PRO A 225 -23.24 -2.07 1.99
N LEU A 226 -23.75 -3.17 2.52
CA LEU A 226 -24.47 -3.24 3.79
C LEU A 226 -23.57 -3.55 4.98
N GLY A 227 -22.24 -3.62 4.77
CA GLY A 227 -21.26 -3.83 5.83
C GLY A 227 -21.03 -5.29 6.23
N GLN A 228 -21.58 -6.26 5.50
CA GLN A 228 -21.27 -7.68 5.78
C GLN A 228 -19.85 -7.99 5.27
N ILE A 229 -19.04 -8.58 6.14
CA ILE A 229 -17.66 -8.96 5.87
C ILE A 229 -17.55 -10.48 5.80
N SER A 230 -16.75 -11.00 4.87
CA SER A 230 -16.42 -12.41 4.78
C SER A 230 -15.05 -12.58 4.14
N ARG A 231 -14.21 -13.44 4.70
CA ARG A 231 -12.91 -13.78 4.09
C ARG A 231 -13.11 -14.61 2.82
N VAL A 232 -12.48 -14.15 1.70
CA VAL A 232 -12.40 -14.91 0.44
C VAL A 232 -11.35 -15.98 0.59
N VAL A 233 -10.18 -15.62 1.12
CA VAL A 233 -9.07 -16.53 1.36
C VAL A 233 -8.09 -15.99 2.39
N ASP A 234 -7.57 -16.90 3.22
CA ASP A 234 -6.39 -16.71 4.05
C ASP A 234 -5.15 -17.01 3.18
N ILE A 235 -4.49 -15.96 2.71
CA ILE A 235 -3.29 -16.06 1.86
C ILE A 235 -2.14 -16.59 2.71
N SER A 236 -2.06 -16.20 3.99
CA SER A 236 -0.98 -16.61 4.90
C SER A 236 -0.92 -18.13 5.08
N ALA A 237 -2.07 -18.81 5.02
CA ALA A 237 -2.18 -20.26 5.20
C ALA A 237 -1.31 -21.06 4.21
N SER A 238 -1.15 -20.56 2.99
CA SER A 238 -0.39 -21.25 1.93
C SER A 238 0.87 -20.52 1.48
N GLN A 239 0.95 -19.21 1.71
CA GLN A 239 2.05 -18.38 1.20
C GLN A 239 2.98 -17.87 2.32
N GLY A 240 2.57 -18.01 3.60
CA GLY A 240 3.28 -17.39 4.72
C GLY A 240 3.24 -15.87 4.68
N HIS A 241 4.23 -15.23 5.29
CA HIS A 241 4.33 -13.77 5.37
C HIS A 241 4.89 -13.18 4.07
N ILE A 242 4.04 -12.87 3.13
CA ILE A 242 4.44 -12.27 1.85
C ILE A 242 4.05 -10.80 1.73
N VAL A 243 3.33 -10.25 2.71
CA VAL A 243 2.85 -8.87 2.72
C VAL A 243 2.05 -8.55 1.45
N PRO A 244 0.86 -9.16 1.22
CA PRO A 244 0.04 -8.89 0.04
C PRO A 244 -0.47 -7.45 0.08
N THR A 245 -0.32 -6.69 -1.00
CA THR A 245 -0.57 -5.25 -1.03
C THR A 245 -1.53 -4.82 -2.13
N ALA A 246 -1.29 -5.22 -3.36
CA ALA A 246 -2.09 -4.78 -4.50
C ALA A 246 -3.18 -5.78 -4.81
N VAL A 247 -4.40 -5.32 -5.13
CA VAL A 247 -5.46 -6.18 -5.67
C VAL A 247 -6.09 -5.57 -6.93
N ALA A 248 -6.23 -6.37 -7.99
CA ALA A 248 -7.00 -6.06 -9.19
C ALA A 248 -7.91 -7.22 -9.54
N TYR A 249 -8.92 -6.99 -10.37
CA TYR A 249 -9.84 -8.02 -10.82
C TYR A 249 -9.97 -8.03 -12.35
N HIS A 250 -9.69 -9.19 -12.94
CA HIS A 250 -9.95 -9.51 -14.34
C HIS A 250 -10.40 -10.97 -14.46
N GLY A 251 -11.70 -11.21 -14.20
CA GLY A 251 -12.26 -12.56 -14.12
C GLY A 251 -11.85 -13.35 -12.86
N ASN A 252 -10.67 -13.09 -12.33
CA ASN A 252 -10.14 -13.54 -11.04
C ASN A 252 -9.52 -12.35 -10.31
N PHE A 253 -9.19 -12.51 -9.03
CA PHE A 253 -8.37 -11.53 -8.31
C PHE A 253 -6.90 -11.77 -8.64
N TYR A 254 -6.16 -10.69 -8.79
CA TYR A 254 -4.71 -10.70 -8.95
C TYR A 254 -4.11 -9.89 -7.82
N VAL A 255 -3.35 -10.55 -6.96
CA VAL A 255 -2.78 -9.97 -5.75
C VAL A 255 -1.26 -9.94 -5.87
N GLY A 256 -0.70 -8.74 -5.80
CA GLY A 256 0.75 -8.53 -5.71
C GLY A 256 1.20 -8.40 -4.27
N ASN A 257 2.47 -8.66 -3.98
CA ASN A 257 3.02 -8.60 -2.64
C ASN A 257 4.29 -7.73 -2.54
N LEU A 258 4.43 -7.06 -1.40
CA LEU A 258 5.60 -6.25 -1.06
C LEU A 258 6.78 -7.12 -0.60
N ASN A 259 6.53 -8.19 0.12
CA ASN A 259 7.44 -8.94 0.97
C ASN A 259 7.89 -8.19 2.24
N THR A 260 8.47 -8.93 3.16
CA THR A 260 9.08 -8.42 4.39
C THR A 260 10.42 -7.73 4.12
N PHE A 261 10.84 -6.88 5.03
CA PHE A 261 12.19 -6.29 5.01
C PHE A 261 13.20 -7.20 5.74
N PRO A 262 14.47 -7.24 5.30
CA PRO A 262 15.07 -6.49 4.19
C PRO A 262 14.58 -6.98 2.81
N ILE A 263 14.50 -6.05 1.85
CA ILE A 263 14.06 -6.35 0.47
C ILE A 263 15.02 -7.35 -0.17
N VAL A 264 14.44 -8.39 -0.77
CA VAL A 264 15.15 -9.36 -1.62
C VAL A 264 14.69 -9.16 -3.06
N GLU A 265 15.63 -8.84 -3.95
CA GLU A 265 15.33 -8.64 -5.37
C GLU A 265 14.70 -9.89 -5.98
N GLY A 266 13.64 -9.70 -6.76
CA GLY A 266 12.94 -10.78 -7.46
C GLY A 266 12.06 -11.68 -6.57
N ALA A 267 11.91 -11.38 -5.28
CA ALA A 267 11.16 -12.23 -4.34
C ALA A 267 9.64 -11.99 -4.37
N SER A 268 9.18 -10.90 -4.96
CA SER A 268 7.74 -10.61 -5.09
C SER A 268 7.12 -11.30 -6.30
N LYS A 269 5.82 -11.52 -6.23
CA LYS A 269 5.06 -12.30 -7.19
C LYS A 269 3.63 -11.78 -7.34
N ILE A 270 2.93 -12.21 -8.38
CA ILE A 270 1.48 -12.03 -8.52
C ILE A 270 0.79 -13.37 -8.29
N LEU A 271 -0.15 -13.37 -7.38
CA LEU A 271 -1.08 -14.46 -7.12
C LEU A 271 -2.35 -14.26 -7.93
N LYS A 272 -2.80 -15.27 -8.66
CA LYS A 272 -4.14 -15.34 -9.21
C LYS A 272 -5.01 -16.12 -8.23
N ILE A 273 -6.06 -15.47 -7.74
CA ILE A 273 -6.99 -16.01 -6.75
C ILE A 273 -8.37 -16.11 -7.39
N THR A 274 -8.93 -17.31 -7.44
CA THR A 274 -10.29 -17.49 -7.94
C THR A 274 -11.32 -16.92 -6.95
N PRO A 275 -12.55 -16.60 -7.39
CA PRO A 275 -13.62 -16.21 -6.46
C PRO A 275 -13.93 -17.23 -5.36
N SER A 276 -13.52 -18.49 -5.54
CA SER A 276 -13.63 -19.57 -4.54
C SER A 276 -12.40 -19.70 -3.63
N GLY A 277 -11.41 -18.82 -3.75
CA GLY A 277 -10.23 -18.78 -2.88
C GLY A 277 -9.06 -19.68 -3.30
N GLN A 278 -9.07 -20.27 -4.50
CA GLN A 278 -7.91 -21.05 -5.00
C GLN A 278 -6.79 -20.11 -5.43
N ILE A 279 -5.57 -20.35 -4.96
CA ILE A 279 -4.38 -19.53 -5.21
C ILE A 279 -3.44 -20.22 -6.20
N ASN A 280 -2.99 -19.47 -7.22
CA ASN A 280 -1.92 -19.88 -8.14
C ASN A 280 -0.95 -18.72 -8.35
N VAL A 281 0.35 -18.98 -8.39
CA VAL A 281 1.37 -17.98 -8.77
C VAL A 281 1.38 -17.86 -10.29
N VAL A 282 1.27 -16.63 -10.81
CA VAL A 282 1.21 -16.37 -12.27
C VAL A 282 2.33 -15.47 -12.78
N VAL A 283 2.95 -14.66 -11.92
CA VAL A 283 4.15 -13.86 -12.25
C VAL A 283 5.13 -13.97 -11.09
N GLN A 284 6.43 -14.04 -11.39
CA GLN A 284 7.52 -14.08 -10.43
C GLN A 284 8.65 -13.13 -10.86
N GLY A 285 9.64 -12.93 -10.00
CA GLY A 285 10.81 -12.11 -10.32
C GLY A 285 10.55 -10.61 -10.18
N LEU A 286 9.49 -10.23 -9.46
CA LEU A 286 9.16 -8.84 -9.11
C LEU A 286 9.79 -8.46 -7.77
N THR A 287 9.88 -7.15 -7.52
CA THR A 287 10.39 -6.61 -6.25
C THR A 287 9.42 -5.55 -5.73
N THR A 288 8.93 -5.71 -4.49
CA THR A 288 8.06 -4.73 -3.80
C THR A 288 6.84 -4.25 -4.61
N VAL A 289 5.94 -5.15 -4.97
CA VAL A 289 4.74 -4.81 -5.74
C VAL A 289 3.75 -4.01 -4.88
N LEU A 290 3.35 -2.81 -5.35
CA LEU A 290 2.32 -1.96 -4.73
C LEU A 290 1.16 -1.61 -5.69
N GLY A 291 1.15 -2.13 -6.89
CA GLY A 291 0.04 -1.93 -7.81
C GLY A 291 -0.06 -3.02 -8.87
N VAL A 292 -1.30 -3.40 -9.20
CA VAL A 292 -1.65 -4.25 -10.33
C VAL A 292 -2.83 -3.60 -11.04
N ALA A 293 -2.77 -3.48 -12.35
CA ALA A 293 -3.87 -2.96 -13.16
C ALA A 293 -3.95 -3.70 -14.49
N PHE A 294 -5.12 -3.66 -15.11
CA PHE A 294 -5.35 -4.20 -16.45
C PHE A 294 -5.76 -3.07 -17.38
N ASP A 295 -5.24 -3.08 -18.60
CA ASP A 295 -5.74 -2.20 -19.66
C ASP A 295 -7.07 -2.75 -20.25
N HIS A 296 -7.62 -2.02 -21.24
CA HIS A 296 -8.88 -2.41 -21.88
C HIS A 296 -8.78 -3.74 -22.62
N ASP A 297 -7.60 -4.10 -23.10
CA ASP A 297 -7.35 -5.32 -23.88
C ASP A 297 -7.01 -6.52 -22.96
N GLY A 298 -6.88 -6.27 -21.67
CA GLY A 298 -6.65 -7.29 -20.65
C GLY A 298 -5.19 -7.57 -20.35
N HIS A 299 -4.25 -6.74 -20.84
CA HIS A 299 -2.84 -6.87 -20.47
C HIS A 299 -2.64 -6.41 -19.03
N MET A 300 -1.85 -7.17 -18.29
CA MET A 300 -1.51 -6.88 -16.90
C MET A 300 -0.32 -5.94 -16.80
N TYR A 301 -0.46 -4.93 -15.95
CA TYR A 301 0.62 -4.02 -15.57
C TYR A 301 0.89 -4.13 -14.07
N VAL A 302 2.17 -4.08 -13.70
CA VAL A 302 2.63 -4.20 -12.32
C VAL A 302 3.46 -2.98 -11.96
N LEU A 303 3.15 -2.39 -10.80
CA LEU A 303 3.90 -1.30 -10.20
C LEU A 303 4.78 -1.84 -9.08
N GLU A 304 6.07 -1.63 -9.19
CA GLU A 304 7.06 -1.88 -8.15
C GLU A 304 7.40 -0.57 -7.46
N ASN A 305 7.29 -0.52 -6.12
CA ASN A 305 7.62 0.66 -5.32
C ASN A 305 9.10 1.02 -5.46
N THR A 306 9.94 0.00 -5.45
CA THR A 306 11.40 0.10 -5.62
C THR A 306 11.94 -1.20 -6.21
N THR A 307 12.99 -1.12 -6.98
CA THR A 307 13.83 -2.27 -7.36
C THR A 307 15.15 -2.27 -6.58
N GLY A 308 15.33 -1.28 -5.69
CA GLY A 308 16.47 -1.22 -4.78
C GLY A 308 16.36 -2.23 -3.65
N ASN A 309 17.50 -2.70 -3.16
CA ASN A 309 17.64 -3.61 -2.02
C ASN A 309 18.87 -3.20 -1.19
N PRO A 310 18.97 -3.52 0.09
CA PRO A 310 17.94 -4.17 0.93
C PRO A 310 16.84 -3.23 1.44
N PHE A 311 16.84 -1.95 1.07
CA PHE A 311 15.88 -0.94 1.52
C PHE A 311 15.27 -0.16 0.35
N PRO A 312 14.06 0.42 0.55
CA PRO A 312 13.42 1.26 -0.46
C PRO A 312 14.34 2.38 -0.92
N THR A 313 14.62 2.43 -2.22
CA THR A 313 15.51 3.42 -2.83
C THR A 313 14.70 4.34 -3.72
N PRO A 314 14.67 5.66 -3.46
CA PRO A 314 14.00 6.63 -4.32
C PRO A 314 14.47 6.56 -5.78
N LEU A 315 13.57 6.87 -6.72
CA LEU A 315 13.82 6.88 -8.16
C LEU A 315 14.16 5.51 -8.78
N THR A 316 13.88 4.42 -8.07
CA THR A 316 14.00 3.05 -8.59
C THR A 316 12.65 2.38 -8.80
N GLY A 317 11.54 3.09 -8.54
CA GLY A 317 10.20 2.61 -8.85
C GLY A 317 10.00 2.37 -10.35
N ARG A 318 9.25 1.33 -10.69
CA ARG A 318 9.08 0.84 -12.05
C ARG A 318 7.67 0.39 -12.33
N VAL A 319 7.21 0.61 -13.57
CA VAL A 319 6.01 -0.04 -14.13
C VAL A 319 6.46 -1.01 -15.21
N SER A 320 5.97 -2.24 -15.14
CA SER A 320 6.19 -3.27 -16.15
C SER A 320 4.85 -3.80 -16.67
N ARG A 321 4.78 -4.13 -17.98
CA ARG A 321 3.71 -4.91 -18.59
C ARG A 321 4.10 -6.39 -18.56
N VAL A 322 3.17 -7.26 -18.22
CA VAL A 322 3.36 -8.72 -18.31
C VAL A 322 2.98 -9.16 -19.70
N THR A 323 3.92 -9.75 -20.44
CA THR A 323 3.67 -10.28 -21.78
C THR A 323 2.91 -11.60 -21.73
N ASP A 324 2.39 -12.09 -22.85
CA ASP A 324 1.72 -13.39 -22.96
C ASP A 324 2.62 -14.57 -22.57
N SER A 325 3.93 -14.43 -22.72
CA SER A 325 4.92 -15.41 -22.27
C SER A 325 5.18 -15.35 -20.75
N GLY A 326 4.62 -14.36 -20.03
CA GLY A 326 4.89 -14.10 -18.62
C GLY A 326 6.16 -13.31 -18.37
N ALA A 327 6.85 -12.83 -19.41
CA ALA A 327 8.00 -11.93 -19.26
C ALA A 327 7.59 -10.52 -18.87
N LEU A 328 8.52 -9.76 -18.29
CA LEU A 328 8.29 -8.37 -17.86
C LEU A 328 8.88 -7.40 -18.89
N GLU A 329 8.03 -6.62 -19.51
CA GLU A 329 8.43 -5.51 -20.37
C GLU A 329 8.39 -4.22 -19.58
N THR A 330 9.51 -3.51 -19.46
CA THR A 330 9.57 -2.25 -18.73
C THR A 330 8.86 -1.14 -19.50
N ILE A 331 7.86 -0.52 -18.89
CA ILE A 331 7.06 0.58 -19.45
C ILE A 331 7.56 1.93 -18.95
N ALA A 332 7.89 2.05 -17.66
CA ALA A 332 8.41 3.28 -17.07
C ALA A 332 9.35 2.99 -15.90
N THR A 333 10.35 3.84 -15.72
CA THR A 333 11.33 3.80 -14.64
C THR A 333 11.53 5.17 -14.02
N GLY A 334 12.31 5.24 -12.94
CA GLY A 334 12.66 6.50 -12.29
C GLY A 334 11.55 7.09 -11.43
N LEU A 335 10.55 6.29 -11.04
CA LEU A 335 9.49 6.72 -10.15
C LEU A 335 10.01 6.81 -8.70
N PHE A 336 9.53 7.82 -7.96
CA PHE A 336 9.95 8.06 -6.59
C PHE A 336 9.01 7.36 -5.61
N LEU A 337 9.34 6.13 -5.21
CA LEU A 337 8.58 5.32 -4.24
C LEU A 337 7.05 5.39 -4.49
N PRO A 338 6.59 4.94 -5.66
CA PRO A 338 5.17 4.99 -6.03
C PRO A 338 4.36 3.96 -5.24
N THR A 339 3.06 4.21 -5.03
CA THR A 339 2.23 3.47 -4.07
C THR A 339 0.92 2.93 -4.61
N GLY A 340 0.49 3.35 -5.77
CA GLY A 340 -0.74 2.88 -6.41
C GLY A 340 -0.82 3.30 -7.87
N MET A 341 -1.61 2.59 -8.67
CA MET A 341 -1.83 2.94 -10.07
C MET A 341 -3.24 2.56 -10.56
N THR A 342 -3.70 3.26 -11.58
CA THR A 342 -4.94 2.96 -12.29
C THR A 342 -4.84 3.39 -13.75
N PHE A 343 -5.58 2.72 -14.64
CA PHE A 343 -5.77 3.22 -16.00
C PHE A 343 -6.79 4.37 -16.01
N GLY A 344 -6.49 5.38 -16.82
CA GLY A 344 -7.43 6.44 -17.14
C GLY A 344 -8.31 6.09 -18.34
N PRO A 345 -9.41 6.84 -18.54
CA PRO A 345 -10.29 6.67 -19.70
C PRO A 345 -9.59 6.97 -21.03
N ASP A 346 -8.43 7.60 -20.99
CA ASP A 346 -7.56 7.92 -22.12
C ASP A 346 -6.54 6.81 -22.46
N GLY A 347 -6.63 5.66 -21.77
CA GLY A 347 -5.74 4.51 -21.97
C GLY A 347 -4.33 4.68 -21.39
N ASN A 348 -4.05 5.75 -20.64
CA ASN A 348 -2.78 5.97 -19.98
C ASN A 348 -2.85 5.53 -18.51
N LEU A 349 -1.68 5.22 -17.92
CA LEU A 349 -1.57 4.93 -16.50
C LEU A 349 -1.41 6.22 -15.70
N TYR A 350 -2.07 6.25 -14.54
CA TYR A 350 -1.93 7.27 -13.52
C TYR A 350 -1.38 6.62 -12.26
N VAL A 351 -0.31 7.18 -11.70
CA VAL A 351 0.45 6.58 -10.60
C VAL A 351 0.61 7.58 -9.47
N SER A 352 0.26 7.16 -8.26
CA SER A 352 0.59 7.88 -7.03
C SER A 352 2.10 7.81 -6.79
N ASN A 353 2.78 8.94 -6.89
CA ASN A 353 4.23 9.07 -6.79
C ASN A 353 4.62 9.92 -5.58
N VAL A 354 5.77 9.66 -4.97
CA VAL A 354 6.18 10.27 -3.68
C VAL A 354 5.14 9.95 -2.59
N GLY A 355 4.71 8.70 -2.51
CA GLY A 355 3.65 8.26 -1.61
C GLY A 355 4.11 7.34 -0.48
N PHE A 356 5.39 6.93 -0.45
CA PHE A 356 5.95 6.05 0.56
C PHE A 356 7.12 6.72 1.28
N GLY A 357 7.15 6.60 2.60
CA GLY A 357 8.17 7.20 3.45
C GLY A 357 7.63 8.43 4.21
N PRO A 358 8.49 9.18 4.88
CA PRO A 358 8.18 10.44 5.54
C PRO A 358 8.46 11.64 4.61
N PRO A 359 7.81 11.80 3.45
CA PRO A 359 8.04 12.95 2.61
C PRO A 359 7.49 14.20 3.30
N PRO A 360 8.08 15.36 3.07
CA PRO A 360 7.45 16.61 3.46
C PRO A 360 6.04 16.72 2.89
N ILE A 361 5.12 17.28 3.68
CA ILE A 361 3.72 17.47 3.30
C ILE A 361 3.63 18.25 1.98
N GLY A 362 2.73 17.81 1.08
CA GLY A 362 2.48 18.43 -0.21
C GLY A 362 3.45 18.05 -1.34
N LEU A 363 4.43 17.20 -1.11
CA LEU A 363 5.33 16.74 -2.17
C LEU A 363 4.79 15.55 -2.97
N GLY A 364 3.73 14.89 -2.50
CA GLY A 364 3.07 13.83 -3.23
C GLY A 364 2.53 14.29 -4.58
N GLN A 365 2.57 13.40 -5.55
CA GLN A 365 2.20 13.67 -6.94
C GLN A 365 1.32 12.55 -7.50
N VAL A 366 0.54 12.87 -8.51
CA VAL A 366 0.11 11.89 -9.52
C VAL A 366 0.93 12.13 -10.77
N VAL A 367 1.58 11.09 -11.28
CA VAL A 367 2.21 11.12 -12.59
C VAL A 367 1.36 10.35 -13.59
N LYS A 368 1.35 10.83 -14.85
CA LYS A 368 0.74 10.18 -16.00
C LYS A 368 1.84 9.52 -16.81
N ILE A 369 1.63 8.26 -17.17
CA ILE A 369 2.54 7.46 -17.99
C ILE A 369 1.84 7.15 -19.31
N THR A 370 2.37 7.66 -20.41
CA THR A 370 1.90 7.29 -21.74
C THR A 370 2.33 5.85 -22.02
N VAL A 371 1.35 4.96 -22.19
CA VAL A 371 1.60 3.54 -22.41
C VAL A 371 1.87 3.30 -23.90
N PRO A 372 3.02 2.71 -24.25
CA PRO A 372 3.29 2.36 -25.65
C PRO A 372 2.37 1.22 -26.10
N PRO A 373 2.00 1.17 -27.40
CA PRO A 373 1.27 0.05 -27.95
C PRO A 373 2.01 -1.27 -27.70
N VAL A 374 1.27 -2.38 -27.69
CA VAL A 374 1.88 -3.71 -27.67
C VAL A 374 2.63 -3.89 -28.98
N SER A 375 3.92 -4.22 -28.91
CA SER A 375 4.66 -4.62 -30.11
C SER A 375 4.25 -6.06 -30.47
N ASP A 376 3.72 -6.24 -31.68
CA ASP A 376 3.42 -7.55 -32.26
C ASP A 376 4.67 -8.44 -32.34
#